data_73f3ad2e7e0bf6ffa78290c53234db50
#
_entry.id   73f3ad2e7e0bf6ffa78290c53234db50
#
_cell.length_a   1.000
_cell.length_b   1.000
_cell.length_c   1.000
_cell.angle_alpha   90.00
_cell.angle_beta   90.00
_cell.angle_gamma   90.00
#
_symmetry.space_group_name_H-M   'P 1'
#
loop_
_entity.id
_entity.type
_entity.pdbx_description
1 polymer ?
#
loop_
_entity_poly.entity_id
_entity_poly.type
_entity_poly.pdbx_seq_one_letter_code
_entity_poly.pdbx_strand_id
1 'polypeptide(L)'
;MLARLRQIFCCIALVGCATQSPAGAMDITGINYTDTVVEAFAVNGYPGPNVYPHGGGGAFVCCISVPEVWKPGMTVTVRWTDDRNANLVPWKSKVVEIPQYRPDERDIFVVHFFPNDEVKVLVTNMIVGHPNYPFPSPKTYRQK
;
A
#
# COMPACT_ATOMS: atom_id res chain seq x y z
N MET A 1 28.21 64.86 -24.73
CA MET A 1 27.35 64.31 -23.64
C MET A 1 27.03 62.90 -23.99
N LEU A 2 27.70 61.96 -23.33
CA LEU A 2 27.52 60.54 -23.58
C LEU A 2 26.49 59.95 -22.58
N ALA A 3 25.31 59.60 -23.08
CA ALA A 3 24.31 58.86 -22.29
C ALA A 3 24.67 57.38 -22.24
N ARG A 4 25.03 56.86 -21.05
CA ARG A 4 25.27 55.43 -20.81
C ARG A 4 23.94 54.74 -20.62
N LEU A 5 23.56 53.88 -21.58
CA LEU A 5 22.44 53.00 -21.51
C LEU A 5 22.82 51.80 -20.61
N ARG A 6 22.25 51.74 -19.41
CA ARG A 6 22.38 50.56 -18.51
C ARG A 6 21.39 49.48 -18.95
N GLN A 7 21.90 48.41 -19.56
CA GLN A 7 21.14 47.19 -19.79
C GLN A 7 20.95 46.46 -18.45
N ILE A 8 19.72 46.41 -17.99
CA ILE A 8 19.33 45.57 -16.85
C ILE A 8 19.05 44.17 -17.39
N PHE A 9 19.97 43.23 -17.11
CA PHE A 9 19.78 41.81 -17.38
C PHE A 9 18.85 41.24 -16.32
N CYS A 10 17.59 41.00 -16.71
CA CYS A 10 16.60 40.35 -15.86
C CYS A 10 16.84 38.83 -15.93
N CYS A 11 17.56 38.27 -14.95
CA CYS A 11 17.69 36.81 -14.80
C CYS A 11 16.37 36.25 -14.33
N ILE A 12 15.58 35.66 -15.23
CA ILE A 12 14.40 34.85 -14.89
C ILE A 12 14.91 33.49 -14.37
N ALA A 13 14.94 33.33 -13.05
CA ALA A 13 15.18 32.06 -12.43
C ALA A 13 13.93 31.17 -12.64
N LEU A 14 14.01 30.20 -13.56
CA LEU A 14 13.03 29.12 -13.70
C LEU A 14 13.16 28.22 -12.48
N VAL A 15 12.31 28.44 -11.49
CA VAL A 15 12.12 27.47 -10.39
C VAL A 15 11.37 26.27 -10.96
N GLY A 16 12.11 25.26 -11.38
CA GLY A 16 11.56 23.96 -11.74
C GLY A 16 10.96 23.34 -10.49
N CYS A 17 9.62 23.24 -10.40
CA CYS A 17 8.95 22.35 -9.45
C CYS A 17 9.29 20.91 -9.84
N ALA A 18 10.38 20.38 -9.30
CA ALA A 18 10.59 18.95 -9.28
C ALA A 18 9.52 18.37 -8.37
N THR A 19 8.49 17.74 -8.94
CA THR A 19 7.57 16.87 -8.22
C THR A 19 8.36 15.64 -7.81
N GLN A 20 9.02 15.71 -6.65
CA GLN A 20 9.61 14.54 -6.01
C GLN A 20 8.45 13.63 -5.62
N SER A 21 8.36 12.45 -6.24
CA SER A 21 7.59 11.35 -5.68
C SER A 21 8.05 11.17 -4.22
N PRO A 22 7.14 11.10 -3.24
CA PRO A 22 7.56 10.95 -1.87
C PRO A 22 8.42 9.69 -1.76
N ALA A 23 9.65 9.86 -1.28
CA ALA A 23 10.57 8.76 -1.06
C ALA A 23 9.89 7.71 -0.18
N GLY A 24 9.71 6.49 -0.71
CA GLY A 24 9.09 5.38 0.00
C GLY A 24 7.61 5.12 -0.30
N ALA A 25 7.07 5.62 -1.40
CA ALA A 25 5.77 5.18 -1.91
C ALA A 25 5.86 3.71 -2.34
N MET A 26 4.94 2.89 -1.82
CA MET A 26 4.85 1.46 -2.11
C MET A 26 3.52 1.13 -2.74
N ASP A 27 3.51 0.16 -3.64
CA ASP A 27 2.28 -0.39 -4.18
C ASP A 27 1.52 -1.20 -3.12
N ILE A 28 0.20 -1.13 -3.15
CA ILE A 28 -0.70 -1.90 -2.29
C ILE A 28 -1.22 -3.10 -3.09
N THR A 29 -1.15 -4.28 -2.49
CA THR A 29 -1.81 -5.49 -2.99
C THR A 29 -2.54 -6.21 -1.87
N GLY A 30 -3.46 -7.12 -2.23
CA GLY A 30 -4.18 -7.96 -1.29
C GLY A 30 -4.00 -9.44 -1.58
N ILE A 31 -4.08 -10.26 -0.55
CA ILE A 31 -4.12 -11.72 -0.62
C ILE A 31 -5.30 -12.20 0.22
N ASN A 32 -6.13 -13.05 -0.36
CA ASN A 32 -7.37 -13.51 0.22
C ASN A 32 -7.34 -15.02 0.46
N TYR A 33 -7.47 -15.42 1.71
CA TYR A 33 -7.52 -16.81 2.18
C TYR A 33 -8.93 -17.27 2.51
N THR A 34 -9.95 -16.46 2.18
CA THR A 34 -11.35 -16.74 2.46
C THR A 34 -12.08 -17.26 1.22
N ASP A 35 -13.29 -17.79 1.43
CA ASP A 35 -14.19 -18.26 0.36
C ASP A 35 -15.01 -17.11 -0.27
N THR A 36 -14.94 -15.91 0.26
CA THR A 36 -15.67 -14.73 -0.23
C THR A 36 -14.71 -13.73 -0.87
N VAL A 37 -15.18 -13.02 -1.90
CA VAL A 37 -14.40 -11.95 -2.53
C VAL A 37 -14.23 -10.76 -1.57
N VAL A 38 -13.07 -10.14 -1.59
CA VAL A 38 -12.88 -8.78 -1.06
C VAL A 38 -13.12 -7.82 -2.21
N GLU A 39 -14.33 -7.24 -2.27
CA GLU A 39 -14.74 -6.36 -3.38
C GLU A 39 -14.00 -5.03 -3.37
N ALA A 40 -13.72 -4.51 -2.18
CA ALA A 40 -12.92 -3.31 -2.00
C ALA A 40 -12.22 -3.31 -0.65
N PHE A 41 -11.04 -2.72 -0.58
CA PHE A 41 -10.38 -2.42 0.68
C PHE A 41 -9.56 -1.14 0.60
N ALA A 42 -9.21 -0.59 1.75
CA ALA A 42 -8.32 0.56 1.88
C ALA A 42 -7.45 0.43 3.12
N VAL A 43 -6.23 0.95 3.05
CA VAL A 43 -5.26 1.03 4.15
C VAL A 43 -5.01 2.51 4.45
N ASN A 44 -5.38 2.97 5.65
CA ASN A 44 -5.32 4.40 6.02
C ASN A 44 -5.99 5.32 4.98
N GLY A 45 -7.05 4.85 4.31
CA GLY A 45 -7.75 5.57 3.26
C GLY A 45 -7.19 5.39 1.84
N TYR A 46 -6.02 4.79 1.66
CA TYR A 46 -5.46 4.48 0.34
C TYR A 46 -6.06 3.18 -0.19
N PRO A 47 -6.69 3.19 -1.38
CA PRO A 47 -7.38 2.01 -1.90
C PRO A 47 -6.40 0.91 -2.31
N GLY A 48 -6.83 -0.34 -2.17
CA GLY A 48 -6.20 -1.51 -2.76
C GLY A 48 -7.08 -2.12 -3.86
N PRO A 49 -6.56 -3.11 -4.60
CA PRO A 49 -7.33 -3.81 -5.63
C PRO A 49 -8.39 -4.73 -5.00
N ASN A 50 -9.43 -5.10 -5.75
CA ASN A 50 -10.30 -6.21 -5.35
C ASN A 50 -9.51 -7.53 -5.33
N VAL A 51 -9.90 -8.46 -4.45
CA VAL A 51 -9.17 -9.72 -4.26
C VAL A 51 -10.12 -10.91 -4.27
N TYR A 52 -9.99 -11.77 -5.27
CA TYR A 52 -10.81 -12.97 -5.41
C TYR A 52 -10.49 -14.01 -4.33
N PRO A 53 -11.45 -14.92 -4.01
CA PRO A 53 -11.25 -15.99 -3.05
C PRO A 53 -10.00 -16.84 -3.37
N HIS A 54 -9.25 -17.20 -2.35
CA HIS A 54 -8.03 -18.02 -2.44
C HIS A 54 -7.03 -17.52 -3.49
N GLY A 55 -6.93 -16.17 -3.64
CA GLY A 55 -6.12 -15.51 -4.64
C GLY A 55 -5.48 -14.22 -4.16
N GLY A 56 -4.94 -13.46 -5.09
CA GLY A 56 -4.32 -12.15 -4.86
C GLY A 56 -2.83 -12.11 -5.19
N GLY A 57 -2.20 -10.97 -4.89
CA GLY A 57 -0.77 -10.72 -5.12
C GLY A 57 -0.39 -10.44 -6.56
N GLY A 58 -1.35 -10.35 -7.48
CA GLY A 58 -1.10 -10.08 -8.90
C GLY A 58 -1.61 -8.73 -9.42
N ALA A 59 -2.40 -8.02 -8.61
CA ALA A 59 -2.87 -6.67 -8.90
C ALA A 59 -2.31 -5.69 -7.87
N PHE A 60 -1.87 -4.54 -8.35
CA PHE A 60 -1.22 -3.51 -7.53
C PHE A 60 -1.88 -2.17 -7.76
N VAL A 61 -2.04 -1.38 -6.70
CA VAL A 61 -2.54 -0.01 -6.75
C VAL A 61 -1.56 0.90 -6.01
N CYS A 62 -1.11 1.95 -6.64
CA CYS A 62 -0.27 2.97 -6.00
C CYS A 62 -1.13 3.86 -5.09
N CYS A 63 -0.70 4.42 -4.03
CA CYS A 63 0.55 4.21 -3.30
C CYS A 63 0.28 4.43 -1.82
N ILE A 64 0.93 3.68 -0.97
CA ILE A 64 1.01 3.97 0.47
C ILE A 64 2.44 4.29 0.85
N SER A 65 2.63 5.12 1.87
CA SER A 65 3.96 5.39 2.43
C SER A 65 4.02 4.97 3.89
N VAL A 66 5.08 4.28 4.26
CA VAL A 66 5.44 4.01 5.66
C VAL A 66 6.80 4.61 5.97
N PRO A 67 7.12 4.91 7.24
CA PRO A 67 8.43 5.41 7.61
C PRO A 67 9.58 4.53 7.13
N GLU A 68 10.72 5.12 6.82
CA GLU A 68 11.90 4.37 6.40
C GLU A 68 12.40 3.44 7.49
N VAL A 69 12.36 3.91 8.73
CA VAL A 69 12.77 3.12 9.89
C VAL A 69 11.54 2.64 10.63
N TRP A 70 11.38 1.33 10.71
CA TRP A 70 10.32 0.71 11.51
C TRP A 70 10.50 1.00 13.00
N LYS A 71 9.39 1.17 13.71
CA LYS A 71 9.34 1.32 15.18
C LYS A 71 8.26 0.41 15.75
N PRO A 72 8.45 -0.16 16.95
CA PRO A 72 7.42 -0.92 17.63
C PRO A 72 6.12 -0.11 17.81
N GLY A 73 4.97 -0.78 17.66
CA GLY A 73 3.66 -0.16 17.81
C GLY A 73 3.14 0.62 16.59
N MET A 74 3.84 0.58 15.46
CA MET A 74 3.31 1.12 14.20
C MET A 74 2.08 0.34 13.75
N THR A 75 1.00 1.03 13.44
CA THR A 75 -0.27 0.42 13.01
C THR A 75 -0.81 1.10 11.75
N VAL A 76 -1.69 0.38 11.06
CA VAL A 76 -2.56 0.90 10.01
C VAL A 76 -4.00 0.53 10.29
N THR A 77 -4.93 1.31 9.77
CA THR A 77 -6.34 0.94 9.73
C THR A 77 -6.67 0.33 8.38
N VAL A 78 -7.04 -0.94 8.39
CA VAL A 78 -7.54 -1.63 7.19
C VAL A 78 -9.06 -1.62 7.24
N ARG A 79 -9.69 -1.16 6.17
CA ARG A 79 -11.14 -1.21 5.96
C ARG A 79 -11.41 -2.05 4.73
N TRP A 80 -12.46 -2.89 4.76
CA TRP A 80 -12.80 -3.73 3.60
C TRP A 80 -14.29 -4.08 3.58
N THR A 81 -14.76 -4.52 2.42
CA THR A 81 -16.10 -5.02 2.22
C THR A 81 -16.10 -6.19 1.24
N ASP A 82 -17.02 -7.12 1.45
CA ASP A 82 -17.35 -8.25 0.58
C ASP A 82 -18.62 -7.97 -0.27
N ASP A 83 -19.17 -6.77 -0.20
CA ASP A 83 -20.36 -6.37 -0.95
C ASP A 83 -19.97 -5.53 -2.18
N ARG A 84 -20.49 -5.94 -3.34
CA ARG A 84 -20.35 -5.19 -4.61
C ARG A 84 -20.94 -3.79 -4.54
N ASN A 85 -21.94 -3.58 -3.70
CA ASN A 85 -22.53 -2.27 -3.44
C ASN A 85 -21.82 -1.56 -2.26
N ALA A 86 -20.52 -1.47 -2.33
CA ALA A 86 -19.65 -0.96 -1.27
C ALA A 86 -20.09 0.39 -0.65
N ASN A 87 -20.94 1.16 -1.35
CA ASN A 87 -21.48 2.42 -0.84
C ASN A 87 -22.75 2.24 0.01
N LEU A 88 -23.35 1.06 0.04
CA LEU A 88 -24.65 0.81 0.69
C LEU A 88 -24.51 0.08 2.03
N VAL A 89 -23.36 -0.52 2.32
CA VAL A 89 -23.12 -1.30 3.53
C VAL A 89 -21.97 -0.72 4.34
N PRO A 90 -22.01 -0.83 5.67
CA PRO A 90 -20.87 -0.46 6.50
C PRO A 90 -19.67 -1.37 6.19
N TRP A 91 -18.50 -0.75 5.94
CA TRP A 91 -17.27 -1.50 5.77
C TRP A 91 -16.81 -2.05 7.11
N LYS A 92 -16.28 -3.25 7.09
CA LYS A 92 -15.49 -3.80 8.20
C LYS A 92 -14.24 -2.95 8.39
N SER A 93 -13.73 -2.87 9.61
CA SER A 93 -12.56 -2.06 9.95
C SER A 93 -11.74 -2.70 11.04
N LYS A 94 -10.43 -2.69 10.90
CA LYS A 94 -9.51 -3.23 11.91
C LYS A 94 -8.23 -2.40 11.95
N VAL A 95 -7.75 -2.10 13.15
CA VAL A 95 -6.40 -1.58 13.38
C VAL A 95 -5.44 -2.76 13.42
N VAL A 96 -4.42 -2.74 12.59
CA VAL A 96 -3.47 -3.84 12.41
C VAL A 96 -2.06 -3.33 12.63
N GLU A 97 -1.28 -4.05 13.44
CA GLU A 97 0.13 -3.75 13.67
C GLU A 97 0.95 -4.10 12.42
N ILE A 98 1.91 -3.23 12.08
CA ILE A 98 2.85 -3.49 11.00
C ILE A 98 4.03 -4.27 11.57
N PRO A 99 4.27 -5.52 11.13
CA PRO A 99 5.45 -6.28 11.53
C PRO A 99 6.75 -5.55 11.18
N GLN A 100 7.81 -5.89 11.89
CA GLN A 100 9.14 -5.33 11.62
C GLN A 100 9.54 -5.56 10.17
N TYR A 101 10.04 -4.50 9.54
CA TYR A 101 10.63 -4.52 8.20
C TYR A 101 11.95 -3.75 8.20
N ARG A 102 12.80 -4.02 7.19
CA ARG A 102 14.01 -3.26 6.92
C ARG A 102 13.76 -2.21 5.83
N PRO A 103 14.58 -1.14 5.74
CA PRO A 103 14.45 -0.12 4.70
C PRO A 103 14.47 -0.69 3.27
N ASP A 104 15.27 -1.74 3.02
CA ASP A 104 15.40 -2.41 1.72
C ASP A 104 14.24 -3.38 1.38
N GLU A 105 13.31 -3.60 2.31
CA GLU A 105 12.10 -4.40 2.11
C GLU A 105 10.88 -3.56 1.71
N ARG A 106 10.99 -2.24 1.67
CA ARG A 106 9.90 -1.29 1.42
C ARG A 106 9.57 -1.16 -0.07
N ASP A 107 9.04 -2.20 -0.67
CA ASP A 107 8.63 -2.26 -2.08
C ASP A 107 7.12 -2.41 -2.22
N ILE A 108 6.53 -3.36 -1.51
CA ILE A 108 5.11 -3.71 -1.59
C ILE A 108 4.50 -3.69 -0.18
N PHE A 109 3.31 -3.10 -0.06
CA PHE A 109 2.45 -3.21 1.12
C PHE A 109 1.36 -4.26 0.84
N VAL A 110 1.40 -5.37 1.56
CA VAL A 110 0.50 -6.51 1.34
C VAL A 110 -0.51 -6.61 2.47
N VAL A 111 -1.80 -6.70 2.13
CA VAL A 111 -2.89 -6.97 3.09
C VAL A 111 -3.36 -8.41 2.91
N HIS A 112 -3.35 -9.18 4.00
CA HIS A 112 -3.78 -10.58 4.02
C HIS A 112 -5.11 -10.69 4.74
N PHE A 113 -6.13 -11.19 4.05
CA PHE A 113 -7.48 -11.42 4.58
C PHE A 113 -7.65 -12.91 4.88
N PHE A 114 -7.77 -13.23 6.17
CA PHE A 114 -8.00 -14.59 6.65
C PHE A 114 -9.45 -14.81 7.07
N PRO A 115 -9.91 -16.06 7.23
CA PRO A 115 -11.22 -16.36 7.81
C PRO A 115 -11.41 -15.69 9.18
N ASN A 116 -12.69 -15.51 9.58
CA ASN A 116 -13.09 -14.87 10.84
C ASN A 116 -12.66 -13.40 10.96
N ASP A 117 -12.61 -12.71 9.84
CA ASP A 117 -12.22 -11.30 9.77
C ASP A 117 -10.82 -11.01 10.35
N GLU A 118 -9.94 -12.02 10.37
CA GLU A 118 -8.55 -11.79 10.71
C GLU A 118 -7.84 -11.10 9.55
N VAL A 119 -7.12 -10.01 9.85
CA VAL A 119 -6.35 -9.24 8.87
C VAL A 119 -4.92 -9.09 9.37
N LYS A 120 -3.96 -9.37 8.48
CA LYS A 120 -2.54 -9.11 8.72
C LYS A 120 -1.98 -8.26 7.59
N VAL A 121 -0.90 -7.54 7.87
CA VAL A 121 -0.20 -6.74 6.85
C VAL A 121 1.27 -7.12 6.81
N LEU A 122 1.91 -6.84 5.70
CA LEU A 122 3.33 -7.10 5.50
C LEU A 122 3.92 -6.00 4.61
N VAL A 123 5.07 -5.47 4.99
CA VAL A 123 5.94 -4.66 4.13
C VAL A 123 7.05 -5.56 3.64
N THR A 124 7.20 -5.72 2.34
CA THR A 124 8.12 -6.73 1.77
C THR A 124 8.53 -6.39 0.34
N ASN A 125 9.66 -6.91 -0.09
CA ASN A 125 10.11 -6.99 -1.48
C ASN A 125 9.89 -8.39 -2.10
N MET A 126 9.17 -9.27 -1.39
CA MET A 126 8.86 -10.63 -1.86
C MET A 126 7.42 -10.74 -2.32
N ILE A 127 7.18 -11.50 -3.37
CA ILE A 127 5.84 -11.87 -3.81
C ILE A 127 5.38 -13.16 -3.11
N VAL A 128 4.07 -13.35 -3.02
CA VAL A 128 3.48 -14.59 -2.48
C VAL A 128 3.95 -15.81 -3.30
N GLY A 129 4.33 -16.88 -2.59
CA GLY A 129 4.93 -18.08 -3.19
C GLY A 129 6.45 -18.11 -3.17
N HIS A 130 7.12 -17.00 -2.83
CA HIS A 130 8.55 -17.02 -2.56
C HIS A 130 8.86 -17.95 -1.36
N PRO A 131 9.94 -18.75 -1.38
CA PRO A 131 10.24 -19.72 -0.30
C PRO A 131 10.31 -19.11 1.10
N ASN A 132 10.76 -17.86 1.22
CA ASN A 132 10.87 -17.14 2.48
C ASN A 132 9.67 -16.22 2.78
N TYR A 133 8.59 -16.30 1.98
CA TYR A 133 7.39 -15.53 2.26
C TYR A 133 6.71 -16.06 3.54
N PRO A 134 6.37 -15.21 4.53
CA PRO A 134 5.97 -15.68 5.86
C PRO A 134 4.57 -16.31 5.92
N PHE A 135 3.80 -16.20 4.84
CA PHE A 135 2.44 -16.76 4.78
C PHE A 135 2.34 -17.82 3.68
N PRO A 136 1.46 -18.83 3.84
CA PRO A 136 1.25 -19.88 2.84
C PRO A 136 0.65 -19.30 1.55
N SER A 137 0.71 -20.08 0.48
CA SER A 137 -0.03 -19.75 -0.74
C SER A 137 -1.54 -19.75 -0.47
N PRO A 138 -2.31 -18.75 -0.91
CA PRO A 138 -3.76 -18.73 -0.71
C PRO A 138 -4.47 -19.90 -1.40
N LYS A 139 -3.94 -20.43 -2.51
CA LYS A 139 -4.49 -21.56 -3.25
C LYS A 139 -4.45 -22.88 -2.45
N THR A 140 -3.46 -23.03 -1.59
CA THR A 140 -3.24 -24.25 -0.79
C THR A 140 -3.62 -24.09 0.68
N TYR A 141 -3.99 -22.88 1.08
CA TYR A 141 -4.41 -22.63 2.45
C TYR A 141 -5.68 -23.39 2.78
N ARG A 142 -5.66 -24.11 3.91
CA ARG A 142 -6.83 -24.77 4.51
C ARG A 142 -6.92 -24.31 5.95
N GLN A 143 -8.09 -23.86 6.35
CA GLN A 143 -8.37 -23.55 7.74
C GLN A 143 -8.32 -24.87 8.54
N LYS A 144 -7.54 -24.90 9.61
CA LYS A 144 -7.46 -26.04 10.54
C LYS A 144 -8.56 -25.96 11.57
#